data_ed764f3f6b50c504f064b9dfcf113f1f
#
_entry.id   ed764f3f6b50c504f064b9dfcf113f1f
#
_cell.length_a   1.000
_cell.length_b   1.000
_cell.length_c   1.000
_cell.angle_alpha   90.00
_cell.angle_beta   90.00
_cell.angle_gamma   90.00
#
_symmetry.space_group_name_H-M   'P 1'
#
loop_
_entity.id
_entity.type
_entity.pdbx_description
1 polymer ?
#
loop_
_entity_poly.entity_id
_entity_poly.type
_entity_poly.pdbx_seq_one_letter_code
_entity_poly.pdbx_strand_id
1 'polypeptide(L)' 'MEKKITENTLIFDALQINPNAGEILMSHGMHCLGCALAHGETVGEAAGVHGADLEEMLEKLNDVE' A
#
# COMPACT_ATOMS: atom_id res chain seq x y z
N MET A 1 -3.53 -20.20 -4.00
CA MET A 1 -4.32 -19.25 -3.21
C MET A 1 -3.68 -17.90 -3.20
N GLU A 2 -4.40 -16.93 -3.66
CA GLU A 2 -3.87 -15.59 -3.77
C GLU A 2 -4.25 -14.76 -2.56
N LYS A 3 -3.31 -13.95 -2.16
CA LYS A 3 -3.57 -13.00 -1.10
C LYS A 3 -3.91 -11.66 -1.72
N LYS A 4 -4.99 -11.08 -1.26
CA LYS A 4 -5.38 -9.78 -1.72
C LYS A 4 -4.95 -8.72 -0.73
N ILE A 5 -4.47 -7.62 -1.27
CA ILE A 5 -4.15 -6.45 -0.46
C ILE A 5 -5.43 -5.65 -0.29
N THR A 6 -5.77 -5.36 0.95
CA THR A 6 -6.97 -4.60 1.27
C THR A 6 -6.60 -3.37 2.07
N GLU A 7 -7.62 -2.55 2.38
CA GLU A 7 -7.36 -1.36 3.19
C GLU A 7 -6.84 -1.71 4.57
N ASN A 8 -7.11 -2.92 5.03
CA ASN A 8 -6.66 -3.37 6.35
C ASN A 8 -5.31 -4.06 6.32
N THR A 9 -4.72 -4.21 5.15
CA THR A 9 -3.41 -4.84 5.01
C THR A 9 -2.33 -3.84 5.45
N LEU A 10 -1.41 -4.30 6.28
CA LEU A 10 -0.30 -3.45 6.68
C LEU A 10 0.59 -3.15 5.46
N ILE A 11 1.15 -1.95 5.44
CA ILE A 11 2.05 -1.57 4.36
C ILE A 11 3.18 -2.60 4.25
N PHE A 12 3.71 -3.03 5.39
CA PHE A 12 4.78 -4.01 5.39
C PHE A 12 4.34 -5.29 4.67
N ASP A 13 3.13 -5.75 4.97
CA ASP A 13 2.62 -6.97 4.34
C ASP A 13 2.35 -6.76 2.86
N ALA A 14 1.89 -5.58 2.48
CA ALA A 14 1.66 -5.28 1.07
C ALA A 14 2.95 -5.38 0.28
N LEU A 15 4.04 -4.91 0.86
CA LEU A 15 5.35 -4.99 0.21
C LEU A 15 5.80 -6.43 0.04
N GLN A 16 5.41 -7.31 0.96
CA GLN A 16 5.74 -8.72 0.85
C GLN A 16 4.91 -9.40 -0.24
N ILE A 17 3.66 -9.01 -0.35
CA ILE A 17 2.75 -9.63 -1.33
C ILE A 17 3.09 -9.17 -2.74
N ASN A 18 3.36 -7.88 -2.91
CA ASN A 18 3.64 -7.30 -4.23
C ASN A 18 4.96 -6.56 -4.17
N PRO A 19 6.01 -7.09 -4.82
CA PRO A 19 7.33 -6.43 -4.77
C PRO A 19 7.33 -5.05 -5.41
N ASN A 20 6.34 -4.72 -6.21
CA ASN A 20 6.25 -3.40 -6.81
C ASN A 20 5.42 -2.43 -5.97
N ALA A 21 4.97 -2.87 -4.80
CA ALA A 21 4.09 -2.05 -3.98
C ALA A 21 4.74 -0.72 -3.59
N GLY A 22 6.05 -0.73 -3.34
CA GLY A 22 6.74 0.49 -2.97
C GLY A 22 6.61 1.57 -4.03
N GLU A 23 6.84 1.20 -5.29
CA GLU A 23 6.72 2.15 -6.39
C GLU A 23 5.29 2.65 -6.54
N ILE A 24 4.34 1.73 -6.39
CA ILE A 24 2.94 2.08 -6.53
C ILE A 24 2.54 3.08 -5.45
N LEU A 25 2.92 2.80 -4.21
CA LEU A 25 2.58 3.68 -3.10
C LEU A 25 3.24 5.05 -3.27
N MET A 26 4.49 5.07 -3.70
CA MET A 26 5.17 6.35 -3.91
C MET A 26 4.52 7.16 -5.02
N SER A 27 4.03 6.50 -6.05
CA SER A 27 3.37 7.21 -7.15
C SER A 27 2.07 7.85 -6.70
N HIS A 28 1.53 7.43 -5.57
CA HIS A 28 0.33 8.02 -4.99
C HIS A 28 0.65 9.04 -3.90
N GLY A 29 1.87 9.52 -3.84
CA GLY A 29 2.24 10.57 -2.93
C GLY A 29 2.83 10.12 -1.62
N MET A 30 3.08 8.84 -1.46
CA MET A 30 3.64 8.31 -0.22
C MET A 30 5.15 8.25 -0.32
N HIS A 31 5.78 9.40 -0.14
CA HIS A 31 7.22 9.51 -0.36
C HIS A 31 8.06 8.94 0.77
N CYS A 32 7.48 8.76 1.94
CA CYS A 32 8.23 8.31 3.10
C CYS A 32 7.67 6.99 3.60
N LEU A 33 7.95 5.92 2.86
CA LEU A 33 7.46 4.60 3.24
C LEU A 33 8.03 4.13 4.56
N GLY A 34 9.24 4.56 4.87
CA GLY A 34 9.86 4.17 6.11
C GLY A 34 9.04 4.58 7.33
N CYS A 35 8.42 5.75 7.27
CA CYS A 35 7.57 6.21 8.37
C CYS A 35 6.32 5.35 8.49
N ALA A 36 5.71 5.02 7.37
CA ALA A 36 4.51 4.18 7.39
C ALA A 36 4.82 2.81 7.96
N LEU A 37 5.96 2.24 7.58
CA LEU A 37 6.38 0.95 8.10
C LEU A 37 6.64 1.01 9.60
N ALA A 38 7.30 2.08 10.03
CA ALA A 38 7.64 2.21 11.43
C ALA A 38 6.40 2.35 12.31
N HIS A 39 5.36 2.98 11.80
CA HIS A 39 4.13 3.18 12.54
C HIS A 39 3.14 2.04 12.39
N GLY A 40 3.44 1.06 11.55
CA GLY A 40 2.55 -0.07 11.35
C GLY A 40 1.24 0.32 10.70
N GLU A 41 1.26 1.26 9.80
CA GLU A 41 0.05 1.73 9.14
C GLU A 41 -0.48 0.70 8.16
N THR A 42 -1.80 0.67 8.02
CA THR A 42 -2.43 -0.11 6.97
C THR A 42 -2.49 0.70 5.68
N VAL A 43 -2.78 0.01 4.58
CA VAL A 43 -2.91 0.68 3.29
C VAL A 43 -3.99 1.75 3.35
N GLY A 44 -5.12 1.43 3.98
CA GLY A 44 -6.21 2.41 4.11
C GLY A 44 -5.84 3.61 4.93
N GLU A 45 -5.15 3.39 6.06
CA GLU A 45 -4.72 4.49 6.89
C GLU A 45 -3.75 5.39 6.15
N ALA A 46 -2.81 4.80 5.43
CA ALA A 46 -1.83 5.57 4.68
C ALA A 46 -2.51 6.37 3.58
N ALA A 47 -3.47 5.77 2.88
CA ALA A 47 -4.18 6.47 1.82
C ALA A 47 -4.92 7.69 2.38
N GLY A 48 -5.54 7.53 3.55
CA GLY A 48 -6.26 8.63 4.17
C GLY A 48 -5.35 9.78 4.55
N VAL A 49 -4.20 9.45 5.13
CA VAL A 49 -3.26 10.48 5.56
C VAL A 49 -2.69 11.25 4.37
N HIS A 50 -2.42 10.55 3.27
CA HIS A 50 -1.78 11.17 2.12
C HIS A 50 -2.76 11.63 1.05
N GLY A 51 -4.06 11.45 1.29
CA GLY A 51 -5.06 11.88 0.33
C GLY A 51 -5.06 11.09 -0.96
N ALA A 52 -4.58 9.86 -0.92
CA ALA A 52 -4.52 9.03 -2.09
C ALA A 52 -5.86 8.37 -2.37
N ASP A 53 -6.08 8.01 -3.65
CA ASP A 53 -7.29 7.29 -4.04
C ASP A 53 -7.13 5.82 -3.66
N LEU A 54 -7.79 5.43 -2.58
CA LEU A 54 -7.64 4.09 -2.04
C LEU A 54 -8.04 3.01 -3.04
N GLU A 55 -9.14 3.21 -3.75
CA GLU A 55 -9.61 2.21 -4.70
C GLU A 55 -8.61 1.98 -5.82
N GLU A 56 -8.12 3.08 -6.38
CA GLU A 56 -7.13 2.98 -7.45
C GLU A 56 -5.86 2.34 -6.95
N MET A 57 -5.44 2.72 -5.76
CA MET A 57 -4.23 2.17 -5.17
C MET A 57 -4.36 0.67 -4.94
N LEU A 58 -5.49 0.25 -4.39
CA LEU A 58 -5.72 -1.18 -4.16
C LEU A 58 -5.75 -1.96 -5.46
N GLU A 59 -6.36 -1.37 -6.48
CA GLU A 59 -6.42 -2.05 -7.78
C GLU A 59 -5.03 -2.30 -8.32
N LYS A 60 -4.16 -1.31 -8.22
CA LYS A 60 -2.80 -1.46 -8.72
C LYS A 60 -2.00 -2.41 -7.84
N LEU A 61 -2.19 -2.35 -6.53
CA LEU A 61 -1.46 -3.21 -5.62
C LEU A 61 -1.81 -4.68 -5.82
N ASN A 62 -3.04 -4.95 -6.24
CA ASN A 62 -3.49 -6.32 -6.44
C ASN A 62 -3.25 -6.83 -7.86
N ASP A 63 -2.71 -5.99 -8.72
CA ASP A 63 -2.38 -6.38 -10.08
C ASP A 63 -1.02 -7.05 -10.08
N VAL A 64 -0.97 -8.25 -9.54
CA VAL A 64 0.27 -9.01 -9.37
C VAL A 64 0.24 -10.23 -10.27
N GLU A 65 1.34 -10.45 -10.96
CA GLU A 65 1.47 -11.60 -11.85
C GLU A 65 1.90 -12.83 -11.10
#